data_1521f44fa3c7e0b989700bef5f6012d2
#
_entry.id   1521f44fa3c7e0b989700bef5f6012d2
#
_cell.length_a   1.000
_cell.length_b   1.000
_cell.length_c   1.000
_cell.angle_alpha   90.00
_cell.angle_beta   90.00
_cell.angle_gamma   90.00
#
_symmetry.space_group_name_H-M   'P 1'
#
loop_
_entity.id
_entity.type
_entity.pdbx_description
1 polymer ?
#
loop_
_entity_poly.entity_id
_entity_poly.type
_entity_poly.pdbx_seq_one_letter_code
_entity_poly.pdbx_strand_id
1 'polypeptide(L)'
;SYDVNNNRVGQNTASNINQAQNINNNSSLIKNLIAGSVLTGFISELNDSDAVISLNDGSLLSATLANQGAVKQGEVVTFIVNQVKDNQISLKVLPADEQQNMFIDKALEAAGLYPTEENTAMVKELLSLNMPVNTDMLNTVNKYMAQFPDSDIKTIANLVRLDMPVTEENINLYKAYET
;
A
#
# COMPACT_ATOMS: atom_id res chain seq x y z
N SER A 1 14.03 -0.56 4.82
CA SER A 1 14.53 -0.96 4.43
C SER A 1 14.92 -2.22 4.41
N TYR A 2 15.48 -2.68 4.22
CA TYR A 2 15.78 -3.94 4.22
C TYR A 2 17.17 -4.14 4.50
N ASP A 3 17.32 -4.09 4.80
CA ASP A 3 18.32 -4.27 5.00
C ASP A 3 18.81 -5.03 4.72
N VAL A 4 18.96 -5.20 4.60
CA VAL A 4 19.37 -5.96 4.38
C VAL A 4 20.29 -6.11 4.35
N ASN A 5 20.42 -5.96 4.78
CA ASN A 5 21.24 -6.15 4.87
C ASN A 5 22.00 -6.42 4.75
N ASN A 6 22.07 -6.48 4.86
CA ASN A 6 22.72 -6.73 4.73
C ASN A 6 23.35 -6.96 4.14
N ASN A 7 23.19 -6.88 4.04
CA ASN A 7 23.70 -7.09 3.54
C ASN A 7 24.11 -7.02 2.66
N ARG A 8 24.02 -6.66 2.38
CA ARG A 8 24.34 -6.57 1.73
C ARG A 8 24.80 -6.75 1.14
N VAL A 9 24.60 -6.79 1.09
CA VAL A 9 24.96 -6.97 0.57
C VAL A 9 25.37 -7.14 -0.25
N GLY A 10 25.52 -7.10 -0.63
CA GLY A 10 25.82 -7.28 -1.28
C GLY A 10 25.80 -7.70 -2.08
N GLN A 11 25.39 -8.00 -2.18
CA GLN A 11 25.30 -8.52 -2.90
C GLN A 11 25.25 -8.81 -3.83
N ASN A 12 25.14 -9.13 -4.28
CA ASN A 12 25.00 -9.73 -5.12
C ASN A 12 24.74 -9.75 -6.17
N THR A 13 24.76 -10.07 -6.77
CA THR A 13 24.53 -10.19 -7.75
C THR A 13 23.85 -10.90 -8.35
N ALA A 14 23.58 -10.87 -8.86
CA ALA A 14 22.57 -11.11 -9.16
C ALA A 14 22.27 -12.01 -10.10
N SER A 15 22.40 -11.78 -11.17
CA SER A 15 21.86 -12.50 -12.06
C SER A 15 22.26 -13.81 -12.08
N ASN A 16 23.38 -14.09 -11.82
CA ASN A 16 23.70 -15.33 -11.85
C ASN A 16 23.42 -15.83 -10.64
N ILE A 17 22.36 -15.54 -10.14
CA ILE A 17 21.98 -16.04 -8.99
C ILE A 17 21.94 -17.44 -9.06
N ASN A 18 22.76 -18.10 -8.30
CA ASN A 18 22.67 -19.50 -8.23
C ASN A 18 21.70 -19.80 -7.12
N GLN A 19 21.32 -21.03 -7.01
CA GLN A 19 20.38 -21.48 -6.03
C GLN A 19 20.85 -21.21 -4.61
N ALA A 20 22.13 -21.34 -4.37
CA ALA A 20 22.65 -21.11 -3.04
C ALA A 20 22.47 -19.67 -2.63
N GLN A 21 22.68 -18.73 -3.54
CA GLN A 21 22.49 -17.33 -3.23
C GLN A 21 21.03 -17.02 -3.00
N ASN A 22 20.14 -17.64 -3.79
CA ASN A 22 18.74 -17.45 -3.59
C ASN A 22 18.31 -17.93 -2.21
N ILE A 23 18.82 -19.07 -1.79
CA ILE A 23 18.48 -19.61 -0.49
C ILE A 23 18.98 -18.70 0.60
N ASN A 24 20.17 -18.16 0.45
CA ASN A 24 20.70 -17.23 1.45
C ASN A 24 19.87 -15.96 1.52
N ASN A 25 19.50 -15.42 0.38
CA ASN A 25 18.67 -14.22 0.35
C ASN A 25 17.31 -14.49 0.99
N ASN A 26 16.73 -15.65 0.69
CA ASN A 26 15.47 -16.01 1.28
C ASN A 26 15.56 -16.11 2.80
N SER A 27 16.61 -16.75 3.30
CA SER A 27 16.78 -16.90 4.73
C SER A 27 16.91 -15.55 5.42
N SER A 28 17.62 -14.64 4.80
CA SER A 28 17.79 -13.30 5.34
C SER A 28 16.47 -12.55 5.36
N LEU A 29 15.70 -12.63 4.27
CA LEU A 29 14.42 -11.97 4.18
C LEU A 29 13.40 -12.58 5.12
N ILE A 30 13.42 -13.91 5.24
CA ILE A 30 12.48 -14.62 6.11
C ILE A 30 12.58 -14.14 7.55
N LYS A 31 13.78 -13.83 8.00
CA LYS A 31 13.97 -13.38 9.38
C LYS A 31 13.28 -12.05 9.65
N ASN A 32 13.08 -11.25 8.61
CA ASN A 32 12.50 -9.93 8.77
C ASN A 32 11.02 -9.86 8.37
N LEU A 33 10.51 -10.92 7.76
CA LEU A 33 9.12 -10.93 7.32
C LEU A 33 8.24 -11.60 8.36
N ILE A 34 7.10 -11.03 8.58
CA ILE A 34 6.09 -11.62 9.46
C ILE A 34 4.77 -11.66 8.70
N ALA A 35 3.89 -12.54 9.13
CA ALA A 35 2.56 -12.63 8.53
C ALA A 35 1.89 -11.27 8.60
N GLY A 36 1.24 -10.88 7.51
CA GLY A 36 0.59 -9.58 7.41
C GLY A 36 1.45 -8.52 6.74
N SER A 37 2.75 -8.76 6.56
CA SER A 37 3.61 -7.81 5.84
C SER A 37 3.20 -7.72 4.39
N VAL A 38 3.34 -6.55 3.79
CA VAL A 38 2.99 -6.32 2.38
C VAL A 38 4.26 -6.05 1.61
N LEU A 39 4.39 -6.68 0.46
CA LEU A 39 5.52 -6.43 -0.41
C LEU A 39 5.08 -6.45 -1.86
N THR A 40 5.84 -5.74 -2.70
CA THR A 40 5.58 -5.66 -4.12
C THR A 40 6.80 -6.20 -4.84
N GLY A 41 6.58 -7.01 -5.85
CA GLY A 41 7.68 -7.56 -6.61
C GLY A 41 7.26 -8.01 -7.98
N PHE A 42 8.28 -8.32 -8.78
CA PHE A 42 8.12 -8.78 -10.15
C PHE A 42 8.20 -10.31 -10.12
N ILE A 43 7.25 -10.97 -10.76
CA ILE A 43 7.25 -12.43 -10.81
C ILE A 43 8.21 -12.86 -11.91
N SER A 44 9.42 -13.24 -11.51
CA SER A 44 10.41 -13.65 -12.49
C SER A 44 10.24 -15.10 -12.93
N GLU A 45 9.70 -15.95 -12.07
CA GLU A 45 9.40 -17.33 -12.43
C GLU A 45 8.14 -17.77 -11.74
N LEU A 46 7.36 -18.57 -12.41
CA LEU A 46 6.12 -19.09 -11.85
C LEU A 46 5.91 -20.52 -12.36
N ASN A 47 5.82 -21.48 -11.42
CA ASN A 47 5.66 -22.87 -11.73
C ASN A 47 4.56 -23.36 -10.82
N ASP A 48 3.37 -23.51 -11.34
CA ASP A 48 2.19 -23.83 -10.53
C ASP A 48 2.04 -22.78 -9.43
N SER A 49 2.19 -23.16 -8.17
CA SER A 49 2.08 -22.20 -7.08
C SER A 49 3.44 -21.72 -6.57
N ASP A 50 4.52 -22.25 -7.11
CA ASP A 50 5.86 -21.82 -6.68
C ASP A 50 6.32 -20.64 -7.52
N ALA A 51 6.77 -19.60 -6.86
CA ALA A 51 7.15 -18.37 -7.55
C ALA A 51 8.49 -17.85 -7.07
N VAL A 52 9.20 -17.19 -7.96
CA VAL A 52 10.40 -16.43 -7.61
C VAL A 52 10.04 -14.97 -7.87
N ILE A 53 10.14 -14.16 -6.82
CA ILE A 53 9.76 -12.76 -6.85
C ILE A 53 11.02 -11.91 -6.78
N SER A 54 11.17 -11.01 -7.74
CA SER A 54 12.28 -10.06 -7.73
C SER A 54 11.82 -8.78 -7.02
N LEU A 55 12.49 -8.42 -5.96
CA LEU A 55 12.14 -7.26 -5.15
C LEU A 55 12.88 -6.01 -5.63
N ASN A 56 12.47 -4.86 -5.13
CA ASN A 56 13.02 -3.58 -5.59
C ASN A 56 14.51 -3.44 -5.39
N ASP A 57 15.04 -4.09 -4.36
CA ASP A 57 16.46 -4.03 -4.08
C ASP A 57 17.29 -5.05 -4.88
N GLY A 58 16.64 -5.75 -5.80
CA GLY A 58 17.33 -6.76 -6.62
C GLY A 58 17.39 -8.14 -6.01
N SER A 59 16.95 -8.31 -4.78
CA SER A 59 16.96 -9.62 -4.16
C SER A 59 15.84 -10.49 -4.72
N LEU A 60 16.02 -11.81 -4.63
CA LEU A 60 15.02 -12.76 -5.09
C LEU A 60 14.41 -13.46 -3.90
N LEU A 61 13.12 -13.65 -3.96
CA LEU A 61 12.37 -14.31 -2.90
C LEU A 61 11.65 -15.51 -3.49
N SER A 62 11.93 -16.69 -2.97
CA SER A 62 11.20 -17.89 -3.39
C SER A 62 10.02 -18.07 -2.45
N ALA A 63 8.85 -18.23 -3.00
CA ALA A 63 7.63 -18.29 -2.20
C ALA A 63 6.58 -19.17 -2.86
N THR A 64 5.60 -19.59 -2.09
CA THR A 64 4.45 -20.32 -2.58
C THR A 64 3.28 -19.36 -2.59
N LEU A 65 2.51 -19.37 -3.66
CA LEU A 65 1.33 -18.51 -3.75
C LEU A 65 0.10 -19.25 -3.24
N ALA A 66 -0.57 -18.66 -2.27
CA ALA A 66 -1.71 -19.29 -1.64
C ALA A 66 -2.94 -19.29 -2.57
N ASN A 67 -3.02 -18.30 -3.48
CA ASN A 67 -4.14 -18.24 -4.41
C ASN A 67 -3.61 -18.16 -5.82
N GLN A 68 -3.13 -19.31 -6.30
CA GLN A 68 -2.58 -19.37 -7.65
C GLN A 68 -3.67 -19.06 -8.67
N GLY A 69 -3.24 -18.75 -9.87
CA GLY A 69 -4.17 -18.41 -10.94
C GLY A 69 -4.48 -16.95 -11.06
N ALA A 70 -4.16 -16.17 -10.02
CA ALA A 70 -4.44 -14.76 -10.00
C ALA A 70 -3.36 -13.92 -10.67
N VAL A 71 -2.21 -14.51 -10.99
CA VAL A 71 -1.06 -13.77 -11.52
C VAL A 71 -0.38 -14.55 -12.62
N LYS A 72 0.46 -13.85 -13.36
CA LYS A 72 1.26 -14.45 -14.45
C LYS A 72 2.71 -14.05 -14.28
N GLN A 73 3.57 -14.91 -14.81
CA GLN A 73 4.99 -14.59 -14.88
C GLN A 73 5.18 -13.30 -15.68
N GLY A 74 6.04 -12.43 -15.22
CA GLY A 74 6.30 -11.16 -15.88
C GLY A 74 5.52 -10.00 -15.35
N GLU A 75 4.62 -10.23 -14.37
CA GLU A 75 3.82 -9.15 -13.80
C GLU A 75 4.46 -8.60 -12.54
N VAL A 76 4.18 -7.34 -12.25
CA VAL A 76 4.52 -6.73 -10.96
C VAL A 76 3.26 -6.82 -10.11
N VAL A 77 3.37 -7.41 -8.94
CA VAL A 77 2.22 -7.73 -8.11
C VAL A 77 2.50 -7.36 -6.66
N THR A 78 1.47 -6.96 -5.95
CA THR A 78 1.55 -6.71 -4.52
C THR A 78 1.01 -7.93 -3.79
N PHE A 79 1.74 -8.35 -2.78
CA PHE A 79 1.43 -9.54 -2.00
C PHE A 79 1.32 -9.21 -0.53
N ILE A 80 0.54 -10.01 0.20
CA ILE A 80 0.58 -9.99 1.65
C ILE A 80 1.20 -11.31 2.08
N VAL A 81 2.07 -11.25 3.09
CA VAL A 81 2.67 -12.45 3.63
C VAL A 81 1.60 -13.20 4.42
N ASN A 82 1.24 -14.38 3.92
CA ASN A 82 0.21 -15.18 4.53
C ASN A 82 0.78 -15.97 5.70
N GLN A 83 1.96 -16.53 5.52
CA GLN A 83 2.57 -17.36 6.56
C GLN A 83 4.07 -17.49 6.30
N VAL A 84 4.85 -17.51 7.36
CA VAL A 84 6.28 -17.81 7.31
C VAL A 84 6.51 -18.98 8.24
N LYS A 85 6.97 -20.10 7.69
CA LYS A 85 7.14 -21.29 8.49
C LYS A 85 8.23 -22.16 7.87
N ASP A 86 9.15 -22.62 8.70
CA ASP A 86 10.19 -23.56 8.26
C ASP A 86 10.95 -23.09 7.04
N ASN A 87 11.33 -21.81 7.06
CA ASN A 87 12.07 -21.19 5.96
C ASN A 87 11.29 -21.15 4.66
N GLN A 88 9.98 -21.29 4.73
CA GLN A 88 9.12 -21.17 3.57
C GLN A 88 8.18 -20.00 3.77
N ILE A 89 7.94 -19.29 2.68
CA ILE A 89 7.06 -18.13 2.70
C ILE A 89 5.86 -18.43 1.83
N SER A 90 4.67 -18.22 2.39
CA SER A 90 3.44 -18.31 1.63
C SER A 90 2.92 -16.89 1.41
N LEU A 91 2.68 -16.52 0.17
CA LEU A 91 2.20 -15.20 -0.19
C LEU A 91 0.80 -15.29 -0.77
N LYS A 92 0.02 -14.27 -0.51
CA LYS A 92 -1.30 -14.14 -1.10
C LYS A 92 -1.31 -12.88 -1.95
N VAL A 93 -1.82 -12.97 -3.17
CA VAL A 93 -1.95 -11.82 -4.03
C VAL A 93 -2.98 -10.87 -3.43
N LEU A 94 -2.66 -9.59 -3.41
CA LEU A 94 -3.53 -8.59 -2.84
C LEU A 94 -4.23 -7.86 -3.99
N PRO A 95 -5.54 -8.04 -4.17
CA PRO A 95 -6.26 -7.34 -5.23
C PRO A 95 -6.20 -5.83 -5.08
N ALA A 96 -6.37 -5.12 -6.18
CA ALA A 96 -6.22 -3.67 -6.20
C ALA A 96 -7.14 -2.96 -5.21
N ASP A 97 -8.37 -3.44 -5.06
CA ASP A 97 -9.29 -2.82 -4.12
C ASP A 97 -8.87 -3.06 -2.66
N GLU A 98 -8.31 -4.23 -2.35
CA GLU A 98 -7.80 -4.49 -1.01
C GLU A 98 -6.51 -3.71 -0.74
N GLN A 99 -5.69 -3.49 -1.76
CA GLN A 99 -4.51 -2.64 -1.62
C GLN A 99 -4.92 -1.22 -1.25
N GLN A 100 -5.93 -0.71 -1.91
CA GLN A 100 -6.43 0.61 -1.60
C GLN A 100 -6.99 0.67 -0.18
N ASN A 101 -7.74 -0.34 0.23
CA ASN A 101 -8.30 -0.38 1.59
C ASN A 101 -7.19 -0.42 2.64
N MET A 102 -6.14 -1.20 2.41
CA MET A 102 -5.02 -1.24 3.35
C MET A 102 -4.30 0.10 3.41
N PHE A 103 -4.12 0.74 2.26
CA PHE A 103 -3.50 2.05 2.22
C PHE A 103 -4.34 3.06 3.03
N ILE A 104 -5.65 3.03 2.83
CA ILE A 104 -6.56 3.94 3.53
C ILE A 104 -6.50 3.70 5.04
N ASP A 105 -6.57 2.44 5.45
CA ASP A 105 -6.54 2.11 6.88
C ASP A 105 -5.25 2.56 7.53
N LYS A 106 -4.12 2.37 6.86
CA LYS A 106 -2.84 2.78 7.40
C LYS A 106 -2.71 4.30 7.46
N ALA A 107 -3.22 4.99 6.46
CA ALA A 107 -3.18 6.45 6.45
C ALA A 107 -4.02 7.02 7.60
N LEU A 108 -5.20 6.44 7.83
CA LEU A 108 -6.05 6.86 8.92
C LEU A 108 -5.41 6.58 10.28
N GLU A 109 -4.81 5.41 10.40
CA GLU A 109 -4.13 5.05 11.64
C GLU A 109 -3.00 6.03 11.95
N ALA A 110 -2.21 6.37 10.94
CA ALA A 110 -1.10 7.31 11.12
C ALA A 110 -1.59 8.70 11.52
N ALA A 111 -2.80 9.07 11.12
CA ALA A 111 -3.38 10.35 11.48
C ALA A 111 -4.14 10.30 12.81
N GLY A 112 -4.22 9.13 13.45
CA GLY A 112 -4.95 8.96 14.69
C GLY A 112 -6.45 8.90 14.51
N LEU A 113 -6.91 8.53 13.32
CA LEU A 113 -8.34 8.48 13.01
C LEU A 113 -8.81 7.04 12.89
N TYR A 114 -10.07 6.81 13.23
CA TYR A 114 -10.65 5.48 13.11
C TYR A 114 -11.11 5.22 11.66
N PRO A 115 -11.09 3.96 11.23
CA PRO A 115 -11.51 3.63 9.86
C PRO A 115 -13.04 3.54 9.75
N THR A 116 -13.71 4.62 10.04
CA THR A 116 -15.15 4.72 9.88
C THR A 116 -15.49 4.89 8.41
N GLU A 117 -16.76 4.72 8.07
CA GLU A 117 -17.22 4.96 6.70
C GLU A 117 -16.91 6.39 6.27
N GLU A 118 -17.14 7.34 7.16
CA GLU A 118 -16.89 8.75 6.83
C GLU A 118 -15.41 9.03 6.60
N ASN A 119 -14.56 8.51 7.46
CA ASN A 119 -13.13 8.74 7.33
C ASN A 119 -12.56 8.02 6.11
N THR A 120 -13.07 6.83 5.82
CA THR A 120 -12.68 6.10 4.63
C THR A 120 -13.09 6.88 3.37
N ALA A 121 -14.31 7.42 3.37
CA ALA A 121 -14.79 8.21 2.23
C ALA A 121 -13.94 9.47 2.05
N MET A 122 -13.48 10.07 3.16
CA MET A 122 -12.60 11.22 3.11
C MET A 122 -11.31 10.90 2.35
N VAL A 123 -10.68 9.79 2.71
CA VAL A 123 -9.43 9.42 2.05
C VAL A 123 -9.66 9.11 0.58
N LYS A 124 -10.75 8.41 0.27
CA LYS A 124 -11.07 8.11 -1.13
C LYS A 124 -11.29 9.37 -1.95
N GLU A 125 -11.93 10.36 -1.35
CA GLU A 125 -12.16 11.62 -2.06
C GLU A 125 -10.84 12.35 -2.32
N LEU A 126 -9.96 12.38 -1.32
CA LEU A 126 -8.66 13.01 -1.51
C LEU A 126 -7.86 12.30 -2.62
N LEU A 127 -7.92 10.97 -2.65
CA LEU A 127 -7.24 10.22 -3.70
C LEU A 127 -7.81 10.56 -5.07
N SER A 128 -9.12 10.66 -5.18
CA SER A 128 -9.76 10.96 -6.46
C SER A 128 -9.42 12.36 -6.96
N LEU A 129 -9.10 13.27 -6.07
CA LEU A 129 -8.73 14.64 -6.41
C LEU A 129 -7.21 14.80 -6.54
N ASN A 130 -6.47 13.72 -6.45
CA ASN A 130 -5.00 13.73 -6.48
C ASN A 130 -4.40 14.64 -5.41
N MET A 131 -5.04 14.68 -4.26
CA MET A 131 -4.56 15.47 -3.14
C MET A 131 -3.66 14.62 -2.25
N PRO A 132 -2.75 15.24 -1.50
CA PRO A 132 -1.91 14.47 -0.58
C PRO A 132 -2.76 13.76 0.46
N VAL A 133 -2.35 12.53 0.80
CA VAL A 133 -3.00 11.78 1.86
C VAL A 133 -1.94 11.61 2.95
N ASN A 134 -1.75 12.64 3.73
CA ASN A 134 -0.80 12.60 4.83
C ASN A 134 -1.53 13.04 6.09
N THR A 135 -0.85 12.93 7.22
CA THR A 135 -1.45 13.23 8.53
C THR A 135 -2.01 14.64 8.58
N ASP A 136 -1.25 15.62 8.08
CA ASP A 136 -1.69 17.01 8.14
C ASP A 136 -2.94 17.24 7.31
N MET A 137 -2.98 16.72 6.09
CA MET A 137 -4.13 16.89 5.21
C MET A 137 -5.36 16.19 5.80
N LEU A 138 -5.20 14.97 6.30
CA LEU A 138 -6.32 14.24 6.86
C LEU A 138 -6.89 14.95 8.09
N ASN A 139 -6.02 15.45 8.94
CA ASN A 139 -6.50 16.17 10.12
C ASN A 139 -7.14 17.49 9.76
N THR A 140 -6.64 18.17 8.73
CA THR A 140 -7.24 19.43 8.26
C THR A 140 -8.64 19.20 7.73
N VAL A 141 -8.79 18.23 6.83
CA VAL A 141 -10.10 17.97 6.23
C VAL A 141 -11.06 17.43 7.30
N ASN A 142 -10.57 16.56 8.17
CA ASN A 142 -11.41 16.00 9.22
C ASN A 142 -11.92 17.10 10.16
N LYS A 143 -11.08 18.07 10.46
CA LYS A 143 -11.47 19.20 11.31
C LYS A 143 -12.60 19.98 10.65
N TYR A 144 -12.50 20.24 9.36
CA TYR A 144 -13.54 20.97 8.66
C TYR A 144 -14.84 20.15 8.53
N MET A 145 -14.71 18.83 8.36
CA MET A 145 -15.86 17.97 8.34
C MET A 145 -16.61 18.04 9.67
N ALA A 146 -15.89 18.08 10.78
CA ALA A 146 -16.50 18.21 12.10
C ALA A 146 -17.13 19.57 12.30
N GLN A 147 -16.50 20.60 11.74
CA GLN A 147 -17.01 21.96 11.86
C GLN A 147 -18.25 22.20 11.02
N PHE A 148 -18.34 21.56 9.87
CA PHE A 148 -19.46 21.72 8.94
C PHE A 148 -20.08 20.36 8.64
N PRO A 149 -20.75 19.76 9.62
CA PRO A 149 -21.21 18.36 9.48
C PRO A 149 -22.28 18.17 8.41
N ASP A 150 -22.95 19.23 7.97
CA ASP A 150 -23.96 19.12 6.93
C ASP A 150 -23.39 19.25 5.52
N SER A 151 -22.09 19.52 5.40
CA SER A 151 -21.46 19.68 4.10
C SER A 151 -20.89 18.35 3.64
N ASP A 152 -20.89 18.12 2.34
CA ASP A 152 -20.33 16.90 1.86
C ASP A 152 -18.81 17.04 1.75
N ILE A 153 -18.17 15.89 1.77
CA ILE A 153 -16.74 15.84 1.81
C ILE A 153 -16.11 16.37 0.53
N LYS A 154 -16.80 16.18 -0.59
CA LYS A 154 -16.32 16.65 -1.87
C LYS A 154 -16.18 18.17 -1.90
N THR A 155 -17.18 18.86 -1.35
CA THR A 155 -17.14 20.32 -1.30
C THR A 155 -15.99 20.81 -0.44
N ILE A 156 -15.83 20.24 0.75
CA ILE A 156 -14.77 20.65 1.66
C ILE A 156 -13.41 20.33 1.06
N ALA A 157 -13.24 19.15 0.51
CA ALA A 157 -11.95 18.76 -0.09
C ALA A 157 -11.58 19.67 -1.26
N ASN A 158 -12.57 20.05 -2.07
CA ASN A 158 -12.30 20.94 -3.21
C ASN A 158 -11.92 22.34 -2.76
N LEU A 159 -12.54 22.84 -1.70
CA LEU A 159 -12.14 24.16 -1.16
C LEU A 159 -10.69 24.12 -0.68
N VAL A 160 -10.33 23.04 0.02
CA VAL A 160 -8.94 22.90 0.48
C VAL A 160 -8.00 22.80 -0.71
N ARG A 161 -8.38 22.03 -1.72
CA ARG A 161 -7.56 21.87 -2.93
C ARG A 161 -7.33 23.18 -3.65
N LEU A 162 -8.34 24.04 -3.67
CA LEU A 162 -8.27 25.33 -4.34
C LEU A 162 -7.70 26.42 -3.44
N ASP A 163 -7.26 26.05 -2.23
CA ASP A 163 -6.70 26.97 -1.25
C ASP A 163 -7.66 28.09 -0.90
N MET A 164 -8.94 27.76 -0.85
CA MET A 164 -9.98 28.70 -0.45
C MET A 164 -10.32 28.48 1.01
N PRO A 165 -10.61 29.54 1.78
CA PRO A 165 -11.02 29.34 3.16
C PRO A 165 -12.29 28.47 3.25
N VAL A 166 -12.29 27.56 4.20
CA VAL A 166 -13.47 26.69 4.38
C VAL A 166 -14.42 27.40 5.34
N THR A 167 -15.38 28.07 4.79
CA THR A 167 -16.38 28.82 5.52
C THR A 167 -17.75 28.45 4.97
N GLU A 168 -18.80 28.75 5.73
CA GLU A 168 -20.15 28.50 5.27
C GLU A 168 -20.41 29.22 3.94
N GLU A 169 -19.92 30.43 3.84
CA GLU A 169 -20.10 31.21 2.62
C GLU A 169 -19.46 30.54 1.41
N ASN A 170 -18.23 30.10 1.56
CA ASN A 170 -17.54 29.46 0.44
C ASN A 170 -18.09 28.08 0.14
N ILE A 171 -18.58 27.37 1.15
CA ILE A 171 -19.23 26.10 0.93
C ILE A 171 -20.48 26.29 0.07
N ASN A 172 -21.29 27.29 0.39
CA ASN A 172 -22.49 27.56 -0.37
C ASN A 172 -22.16 28.04 -1.78
N LEU A 173 -21.14 28.85 -1.89
CA LEU A 173 -20.71 29.36 -3.20
C LEU A 173 -20.23 28.22 -4.10
N TYR A 174 -19.45 27.30 -3.56
CA TYR A 174 -18.95 26.18 -4.34
C TYR A 174 -20.09 25.28 -4.79
N LYS A 175 -21.06 25.03 -3.92
CA LYS A 175 -22.22 24.20 -4.27
C LYS A 175 -23.01 24.84 -5.40
N ALA A 176 -23.19 26.14 -5.37
CA ALA A 176 -23.91 26.84 -6.42
C ALA A 176 -23.18 26.73 -7.75
N TYR A 177 -21.85 26.77 -7.68
CA TYR A 177 -21.05 26.69 -8.87
C TYR A 177 -21.06 25.30 -9.48
N GLU A 178 -21.22 24.28 -8.65
CA GLU A 178 -21.16 22.90 -9.06
C GLU A 178 -22.42 22.46 -9.81
N THR A 179 -23.53 23.10 -9.56
CA THR A 179 -24.75 22.77 -10.25
C THR A 179 -24.81 23.50 -11.61
#